data_a23aabe86cfed7ce499074b2c49d1f9e
#
_entry.id   a23aabe86cfed7ce499074b2c49d1f9e
#
_cell.length_a   1.000
_cell.length_b   1.000
_cell.length_c   1.000
_cell.angle_alpha   90.00
_cell.angle_beta   90.00
_cell.angle_gamma   90.00
#
_symmetry.space_group_name_H-M   'P 1'
#
loop_
_entity.id
_entity.type
_entity.pdbx_description
1 polymer ?
#
loop_
_entity_poly.entity_id
_entity_poly.type
_entity_poly.pdbx_seq_one_letter_code
_entity_poly.pdbx_strand_id
1 'polypeptide(L)'
;MWRLKAVRHRSSVSVKDLEEFKQKRREHEKVLRQARRDRQLVSKRLLLNEEEQEKDLMEINSTPLSQDQIREMLHNVQHGGQEKAAHLAMLRKALRDPQTHPVFTKLENSMYVLVGQLSGYNAQRQLEAVRCLNELSNSPHPGVGQSCLSATPYLLTYLSSPSAKLTELCLYTLGNLWPEGAVVKEKLLVQGIVPALANCVQNQRCNLAVMEAAGFTLSQLLQDKDAGDRVIPMVLTSGLVPHLISLLTPDPEFGMGAAIECAWCLHYIVSRTADASTLISEGLLSQCSNLLITLGGAVAEGRINDGMELLIWPLLRCLGNMLASGVCEAAGCSAGVEDVRLLAALCVFSQTYLTSHCALSRESLWVLNNLTAGSPVFCSAVLFLKIVPALLQLLPFSNGINTMVLRILGNVAYNGPGYCIQLKEAGLLSVLCATLKMADPDIVTLSLEVLHLLIANSPQVAEEFIRLDGVPLLEAIQYNNEEEQRLRASYILDYYLHAH
;
A
#
# COMPACT_ATOMS: atom_id res chain seq x y z
N MET A 1 21.27 24.38 25.15
CA MET A 1 19.79 24.21 25.31
C MET A 1 19.31 23.20 24.28
N TRP A 2 19.08 21.97 24.73
CA TRP A 2 18.64 20.85 23.91
C TRP A 2 17.13 21.00 23.70
N ARG A 3 16.69 21.27 22.49
CA ARG A 3 15.26 21.32 22.15
C ARG A 3 14.95 20.14 21.26
N LEU A 4 13.98 19.31 21.66
CA LEU A 4 13.27 18.46 20.71
C LEU A 4 12.68 19.37 19.64
N LYS A 5 13.28 19.35 18.44
CA LYS A 5 12.57 19.92 17.29
C LYS A 5 11.46 18.94 16.96
N ALA A 6 10.21 19.41 16.95
CA ALA A 6 9.12 18.69 16.32
C ALA A 6 9.52 18.42 14.85
N VAL A 7 10.07 17.25 14.58
CA VAL A 7 10.63 16.91 13.27
C VAL A 7 9.66 15.94 12.61
N ARG A 8 9.06 16.39 11.53
CA ARG A 8 8.35 15.52 10.62
C ARG A 8 9.38 14.66 9.89
N HIS A 9 9.23 13.34 10.00
CA HIS A 9 10.12 12.41 9.33
C HIS A 9 9.43 11.79 8.12
N ARG A 10 10.17 11.66 7.00
CA ARG A 10 9.80 10.71 5.95
C ARG A 10 10.07 9.31 6.49
N SER A 11 9.07 8.44 6.44
CA SER A 11 9.23 7.05 6.88
C SER A 11 10.25 6.33 6.00
N SER A 12 11.29 5.76 6.61
CA SER A 12 12.12 4.76 5.97
C SER A 12 11.51 3.39 6.22
N VAL A 13 10.54 2.99 5.38
CA VAL A 13 10.07 1.59 5.38
C VAL A 13 11.20 0.73 4.88
N SER A 14 11.48 -0.36 5.58
CA SER A 14 12.39 -1.39 5.10
C SER A 14 11.91 -1.88 3.73
N VAL A 15 12.84 -2.07 2.79
CA VAL A 15 12.54 -2.65 1.47
C VAL A 15 11.85 -4.01 1.63
N LYS A 16 12.18 -4.76 2.68
CA LYS A 16 11.60 -6.06 3.02
C LYS A 16 10.10 -5.94 3.39
N ASP A 17 9.72 -4.97 4.22
CA ASP A 17 8.32 -4.74 4.60
C ASP A 17 7.47 -4.37 3.37
N LEU A 18 8.03 -3.52 2.48
CA LEU A 18 7.37 -3.12 1.25
C LEU A 18 7.14 -4.31 0.30
N GLU A 19 8.14 -5.19 0.13
CA GLU A 19 8.00 -6.39 -0.70
C GLU A 19 7.00 -7.38 -0.10
N GLU A 20 6.96 -7.56 1.22
CA GLU A 20 5.98 -8.40 1.90
C GLU A 20 4.54 -7.90 1.66
N PHE A 21 4.29 -6.59 1.77
CA PHE A 21 2.98 -6.01 1.45
C PHE A 21 2.61 -6.15 -0.03
N LYS A 22 3.56 -5.97 -0.94
CA LYS A 22 3.34 -6.21 -2.37
C LYS A 22 2.97 -7.66 -2.65
N GLN A 23 3.63 -8.61 -1.97
CA GLN A 23 3.35 -10.04 -2.09
C GLN A 23 1.94 -10.37 -1.59
N LYS A 24 1.58 -9.94 -0.38
CA LYS A 24 0.23 -10.11 0.20
C LYS A 24 -0.86 -9.50 -0.69
N ARG A 25 -0.61 -8.32 -1.26
CA ARG A 25 -1.53 -7.69 -2.21
C ARG A 25 -1.75 -8.56 -3.44
N ARG A 26 -0.68 -9.11 -4.04
CA ARG A 26 -0.79 -10.01 -5.22
C ARG A 26 -1.57 -11.28 -4.88
N GLU A 27 -1.35 -11.85 -3.72
CA GLU A 27 -2.07 -13.03 -3.24
C GLU A 27 -3.56 -12.72 -3.00
N HIS A 28 -3.85 -11.63 -2.30
CA HIS A 28 -5.23 -11.17 -2.08
C HIS A 28 -5.97 -10.90 -3.38
N GLU A 29 -5.32 -10.24 -4.34
CA GLU A 29 -5.87 -10.00 -5.67
C GLU A 29 -6.22 -11.29 -6.41
N LYS A 30 -5.37 -12.32 -6.32
CA LYS A 30 -5.67 -13.65 -6.88
C LYS A 30 -6.91 -14.26 -6.22
N VAL A 31 -7.01 -14.19 -4.89
CA VAL A 31 -8.17 -14.70 -4.13
C VAL A 31 -9.44 -13.95 -4.51
N LEU A 32 -9.40 -12.62 -4.59
CA LEU A 32 -10.56 -11.82 -5.02
C LEU A 32 -11.02 -12.15 -6.45
N ARG A 33 -10.07 -12.32 -7.38
CA ARG A 33 -10.40 -12.74 -8.76
C ARG A 33 -11.05 -14.12 -8.78
N GLN A 34 -10.55 -15.05 -7.99
CA GLN A 34 -11.15 -16.38 -7.86
C GLN A 34 -12.54 -16.31 -7.24
N ALA A 35 -12.71 -15.62 -6.12
CA ALA A 35 -14.00 -15.44 -5.46
C ALA A 35 -15.05 -14.76 -6.37
N ARG A 36 -14.64 -13.83 -7.24
CA ARG A 36 -15.52 -13.23 -8.25
C ARG A 36 -15.89 -14.21 -9.36
N ARG A 37 -14.93 -14.99 -9.83
CA ARG A 37 -15.21 -16.08 -10.78
C ARG A 37 -16.24 -17.03 -10.19
N ASP A 38 -16.07 -17.42 -8.93
CA ASP A 38 -16.97 -18.35 -8.24
C ASP A 38 -18.36 -17.73 -8.04
N ARG A 39 -18.48 -16.44 -7.67
CA ARG A 39 -19.78 -15.74 -7.59
C ARG A 39 -20.45 -15.60 -8.97
N GLN A 40 -19.70 -15.29 -10.02
CA GLN A 40 -20.24 -15.24 -11.39
C GLN A 40 -20.66 -16.62 -11.87
N LEU A 41 -19.97 -17.68 -11.46
CA LEU A 41 -20.35 -19.06 -11.73
C LEU A 41 -21.64 -19.43 -10.98
N VAL A 42 -21.77 -19.07 -9.71
CA VAL A 42 -22.99 -19.29 -8.92
C VAL A 42 -24.17 -18.52 -9.49
N SER A 43 -24.01 -17.24 -9.89
CA SER A 43 -25.08 -16.46 -10.52
C SER A 43 -25.47 -16.96 -11.91
N LYS A 44 -24.53 -17.54 -12.66
CA LYS A 44 -24.79 -18.22 -13.93
C LYS A 44 -25.37 -19.63 -13.76
N ARG A 45 -25.05 -20.33 -12.66
CA ARG A 45 -25.62 -21.63 -12.31
C ARG A 45 -27.15 -21.57 -12.09
N LEU A 46 -27.68 -20.41 -11.72
CA LEU A 46 -29.13 -20.18 -11.68
C LEU A 46 -29.75 -20.01 -13.05
N LEU A 47 -28.98 -19.89 -14.14
CA LEU A 47 -29.47 -19.56 -15.47
C LEU A 47 -29.04 -20.51 -16.62
N LEU A 48 -28.00 -21.35 -16.51
CA LEU A 48 -27.52 -22.23 -17.58
C LEU A 48 -26.75 -23.47 -17.07
N ASN A 49 -27.12 -24.64 -17.56
CA ASN A 49 -26.63 -26.01 -17.44
C ASN A 49 -25.20 -26.23 -16.89
N GLU A 50 -25.13 -27.02 -15.80
CA GLU A 50 -23.97 -27.30 -14.94
C GLU A 50 -22.94 -28.30 -15.51
N GLU A 51 -23.18 -28.96 -16.66
CA GLU A 51 -22.43 -30.17 -17.04
C GLU A 51 -21.05 -29.92 -17.69
N GLU A 52 -20.77 -28.72 -18.22
CA GLU A 52 -19.48 -28.48 -18.91
C GLU A 52 -18.34 -27.98 -18.02
N GLN A 53 -18.63 -27.45 -16.83
CA GLN A 53 -17.63 -26.77 -15.98
C GLN A 53 -17.01 -27.67 -14.89
N GLU A 54 -17.70 -28.73 -14.45
CA GLU A 54 -17.12 -29.69 -13.48
C GLU A 54 -16.06 -30.61 -14.12
N LYS A 55 -16.14 -30.89 -15.42
CA LYS A 55 -15.10 -31.62 -16.17
C LYS A 55 -13.78 -30.87 -16.24
N ASP A 56 -13.80 -29.52 -16.19
CA ASP A 56 -12.60 -28.69 -16.29
C ASP A 56 -11.74 -28.66 -15.00
N LEU A 57 -12.30 -29.06 -13.85
CA LEU A 57 -11.60 -29.06 -12.56
C LEU A 57 -10.95 -30.40 -12.21
N MET A 58 -11.34 -31.48 -12.86
CA MET A 58 -10.82 -32.83 -12.54
C MET A 58 -9.65 -33.33 -13.40
N GLU A 59 -9.24 -32.61 -14.45
CA GLU A 59 -8.15 -33.03 -15.35
C GLU A 59 -6.79 -32.36 -15.15
N ILE A 60 -6.45 -31.88 -13.94
CA ILE A 60 -5.14 -31.22 -13.68
C ILE A 60 -3.98 -32.22 -13.44
N ASN A 61 -4.16 -33.50 -13.72
CA ASN A 61 -3.10 -34.51 -13.61
C ASN A 61 -2.58 -35.00 -14.98
N SER A 62 -2.28 -34.08 -15.90
CA SER A 62 -1.68 -34.46 -17.18
C SER A 62 -0.17 -34.13 -17.21
N THR A 63 0.61 -35.09 -17.68
CA THR A 63 2.03 -34.93 -18.04
C THR A 63 2.20 -33.68 -18.94
N PRO A 64 3.32 -32.92 -18.81
CA PRO A 64 3.61 -31.78 -19.67
C PRO A 64 3.42 -32.13 -21.14
N LEU A 65 2.71 -31.26 -21.88
CA LEU A 65 2.41 -31.49 -23.29
C LEU A 65 3.70 -31.53 -24.11
N SER A 66 3.78 -32.46 -25.03
CA SER A 66 4.90 -32.54 -25.97
C SER A 66 4.86 -31.41 -27.00
N GLN A 67 6.00 -31.08 -27.58
CA GLN A 67 6.10 -30.06 -28.62
C GLN A 67 5.20 -30.37 -29.82
N ASP A 68 5.01 -31.63 -30.17
CA ASP A 68 4.18 -32.06 -31.31
C ASP A 68 2.68 -31.83 -31.00
N GLN A 69 2.24 -32.09 -29.77
CA GLN A 69 0.86 -31.83 -29.35
C GLN A 69 0.54 -30.35 -29.42
N ILE A 70 1.46 -29.47 -28.99
CA ILE A 70 1.28 -28.01 -29.06
C ILE A 70 1.28 -27.54 -30.53
N ARG A 71 2.12 -28.15 -31.38
CA ARG A 71 2.12 -27.85 -32.82
C ARG A 71 0.79 -28.25 -33.50
N GLU A 72 0.23 -29.38 -33.14
CA GLU A 72 -1.08 -29.81 -33.61
C GLU A 72 -2.19 -28.86 -33.16
N MET A 73 -2.18 -28.42 -31.88
CA MET A 73 -3.13 -27.42 -31.39
C MET A 73 -3.04 -26.12 -32.18
N LEU A 74 -1.82 -25.63 -32.46
CA LEU A 74 -1.61 -24.41 -33.25
C LEU A 74 -2.11 -24.58 -34.69
N HIS A 75 -1.86 -25.74 -35.29
CA HIS A 75 -2.39 -26.05 -36.63
C HIS A 75 -3.92 -26.00 -36.66
N ASN A 76 -4.58 -26.56 -35.64
CA ASN A 76 -6.03 -26.52 -35.50
C ASN A 76 -6.56 -25.10 -35.28
N VAL A 77 -5.87 -24.26 -34.50
CA VAL A 77 -6.20 -22.82 -34.37
C VAL A 77 -6.07 -22.09 -35.70
N GLN A 78 -5.06 -22.44 -36.51
CA GLN A 78 -4.82 -21.79 -37.80
C GLN A 78 -5.85 -22.23 -38.87
N HIS A 79 -6.18 -23.51 -38.94
CA HIS A 79 -6.96 -24.11 -40.03
C HIS A 79 -8.37 -24.57 -39.65
N GLY A 80 -8.75 -24.60 -38.37
CA GLY A 80 -9.98 -25.21 -37.84
C GLY A 80 -11.31 -24.53 -38.18
N GLY A 81 -11.36 -23.64 -39.13
CA GLY A 81 -12.63 -23.06 -39.65
C GLY A 81 -13.46 -22.37 -38.58
N GLN A 82 -14.68 -22.84 -38.36
CA GLN A 82 -15.63 -22.29 -37.37
C GLN A 82 -15.26 -22.67 -35.93
N GLU A 83 -14.53 -23.76 -35.70
CA GLU A 83 -14.17 -24.28 -34.37
C GLU A 83 -12.92 -23.64 -33.76
N LYS A 84 -12.34 -22.62 -34.41
CA LYS A 84 -11.13 -21.93 -33.92
C LYS A 84 -11.25 -21.43 -32.47
N ALA A 85 -12.43 -20.99 -32.05
CA ALA A 85 -12.63 -20.56 -30.66
C ALA A 85 -12.51 -21.73 -29.67
N ALA A 86 -13.01 -22.92 -30.04
CA ALA A 86 -12.85 -24.13 -29.23
C ALA A 86 -11.37 -24.58 -29.17
N HIS A 87 -10.66 -24.54 -30.31
CA HIS A 87 -9.24 -24.85 -30.35
C HIS A 87 -8.39 -23.87 -29.53
N LEU A 88 -8.73 -22.57 -29.52
CA LEU A 88 -8.11 -21.57 -28.65
C LEU A 88 -8.38 -21.86 -27.18
N ALA A 89 -9.60 -22.28 -26.82
CA ALA A 89 -9.91 -22.70 -25.44
C ALA A 89 -9.09 -23.91 -24.99
N MET A 90 -8.88 -24.88 -25.91
CA MET A 90 -7.97 -26.03 -25.64
C MET A 90 -6.52 -25.58 -25.45
N LEU A 91 -6.03 -24.67 -26.33
CA LEU A 91 -4.70 -24.11 -26.21
C LEU A 91 -4.54 -23.36 -24.86
N ARG A 92 -5.53 -22.58 -24.46
CA ARG A 92 -5.54 -21.90 -23.16
C ARG A 92 -5.44 -22.88 -21.99
N LYS A 93 -6.18 -24.02 -22.04
CA LYS A 93 -6.04 -25.08 -21.02
C LYS A 93 -4.61 -25.60 -20.94
N ALA A 94 -3.97 -25.82 -22.08
CA ALA A 94 -2.58 -26.23 -22.13
C ALA A 94 -1.62 -25.19 -21.56
N LEU A 95 -1.87 -23.90 -21.84
CA LEU A 95 -1.07 -22.77 -21.32
C LEU A 95 -1.30 -22.45 -19.83
N ARG A 96 -2.23 -23.13 -19.13
CA ARG A 96 -2.29 -23.05 -17.66
C ARG A 96 -1.11 -23.73 -16.97
N ASP A 97 -0.48 -24.69 -17.64
CA ASP A 97 0.77 -25.27 -17.17
C ASP A 97 1.95 -24.37 -17.58
N PRO A 98 2.68 -23.77 -16.62
CA PRO A 98 3.82 -22.90 -16.90
C PRO A 98 4.93 -23.59 -17.71
N GLN A 99 5.08 -24.91 -17.62
CA GLN A 99 6.08 -25.65 -18.39
C GLN A 99 5.80 -25.63 -19.90
N THR A 100 4.55 -25.42 -20.29
CA THR A 100 4.14 -25.30 -21.70
C THR A 100 4.57 -23.95 -22.32
N HIS A 101 4.75 -22.88 -21.52
CA HIS A 101 5.04 -21.54 -22.01
C HIS A 101 6.33 -21.46 -22.84
N PRO A 102 7.52 -21.93 -22.36
CA PRO A 102 8.74 -21.87 -23.15
C PRO A 102 8.69 -22.79 -24.38
N VAL A 103 7.93 -23.88 -24.33
CA VAL A 103 7.75 -24.78 -25.48
C VAL A 103 6.91 -24.05 -26.54
N PHE A 104 5.81 -23.43 -26.15
CA PHE A 104 4.94 -22.64 -27.03
C PHE A 104 5.68 -21.50 -27.70
N THR A 105 6.40 -20.67 -26.94
CA THR A 105 7.08 -19.48 -27.48
C THR A 105 8.27 -19.78 -28.39
N LYS A 106 8.89 -20.97 -28.24
CA LYS A 106 9.97 -21.45 -29.11
C LYS A 106 9.46 -22.05 -30.43
N LEU A 107 8.19 -22.40 -30.52
CA LEU A 107 7.62 -22.90 -31.77
C LEU A 107 7.54 -21.77 -32.82
N GLU A 108 8.02 -22.05 -34.01
CA GLU A 108 7.95 -21.13 -35.12
C GLU A 108 6.51 -20.73 -35.42
N ASN A 109 6.29 -19.44 -35.62
CA ASN A 109 4.98 -18.83 -35.92
C ASN A 109 3.90 -18.96 -34.80
N SER A 110 4.20 -19.52 -33.61
CA SER A 110 3.20 -19.66 -32.54
C SER A 110 2.53 -18.34 -32.14
N MET A 111 3.34 -17.32 -31.88
CA MET A 111 2.83 -15.98 -31.55
C MET A 111 2.13 -15.32 -32.74
N TYR A 112 2.59 -15.52 -33.98
CA TYR A 112 1.94 -14.98 -35.17
C TYR A 112 0.52 -15.55 -35.35
N VAL A 113 0.35 -16.86 -35.16
CA VAL A 113 -0.96 -17.53 -35.22
C VAL A 113 -1.89 -16.99 -34.12
N LEU A 114 -1.38 -16.84 -32.89
CA LEU A 114 -2.17 -16.33 -31.77
C LEU A 114 -2.58 -14.86 -31.96
N VAL A 115 -1.66 -14.00 -32.33
CA VAL A 115 -1.92 -12.57 -32.61
C VAL A 115 -2.85 -12.40 -33.81
N GLY A 116 -2.78 -13.26 -34.82
CA GLY A 116 -3.69 -13.27 -35.95
C GLY A 116 -5.16 -13.45 -35.57
N GLN A 117 -5.44 -14.08 -34.41
CA GLN A 117 -6.82 -14.20 -33.90
C GLN A 117 -7.36 -12.90 -33.28
N LEU A 118 -6.50 -11.93 -32.98
CA LEU A 118 -6.90 -10.62 -32.48
C LEU A 118 -7.41 -9.70 -33.60
N SER A 119 -6.95 -9.86 -34.85
CA SER A 119 -7.27 -8.97 -35.98
C SER A 119 -8.66 -9.21 -36.62
N GLY A 120 -9.37 -10.28 -36.22
CA GLY A 120 -10.66 -10.64 -36.80
C GLY A 120 -11.84 -9.91 -36.15
N TYR A 121 -13.04 -10.17 -36.69
CA TYR A 121 -14.31 -9.62 -36.17
C TYR A 121 -15.03 -10.55 -35.17
N ASN A 122 -14.46 -11.71 -34.86
CA ASN A 122 -15.10 -12.68 -34.00
C ASN A 122 -14.72 -12.42 -32.55
N ALA A 123 -15.63 -11.86 -31.77
CA ALA A 123 -15.43 -11.49 -30.36
C ALA A 123 -15.01 -12.69 -29.48
N GLN A 124 -15.53 -13.89 -29.74
CA GLN A 124 -15.19 -15.09 -28.97
C GLN A 124 -13.73 -15.52 -29.22
N ARG A 125 -13.28 -15.45 -30.48
CA ARG A 125 -11.87 -15.75 -30.82
C ARG A 125 -10.93 -14.73 -30.20
N GLN A 126 -11.26 -13.44 -30.28
CA GLN A 126 -10.48 -12.37 -29.65
C GLN A 126 -10.37 -12.60 -28.14
N LEU A 127 -11.48 -12.94 -27.48
CA LEU A 127 -11.51 -13.19 -26.05
C LEU A 127 -10.62 -14.39 -25.66
N GLU A 128 -10.72 -15.53 -26.37
CA GLU A 128 -9.90 -16.70 -26.08
C GLU A 128 -8.41 -16.44 -26.39
N ALA A 129 -8.09 -15.70 -27.46
CA ALA A 129 -6.72 -15.31 -27.77
C ALA A 129 -6.10 -14.42 -26.67
N VAL A 130 -6.86 -13.42 -26.16
CA VAL A 130 -6.40 -12.60 -25.04
C VAL A 130 -6.25 -13.43 -23.75
N ARG A 131 -7.11 -14.41 -23.52
CA ARG A 131 -6.94 -15.35 -22.39
C ARG A 131 -5.64 -16.16 -22.50
N CYS A 132 -5.27 -16.64 -23.69
CA CYS A 132 -3.99 -17.30 -23.92
C CYS A 132 -2.81 -16.35 -23.65
N LEU A 133 -2.90 -15.10 -24.11
CA LEU A 133 -1.88 -14.07 -23.85
C LEU A 133 -1.79 -13.74 -22.35
N ASN A 134 -2.89 -13.75 -21.64
CA ASN A 134 -2.90 -13.51 -20.19
C ASN A 134 -2.20 -14.65 -19.43
N GLU A 135 -2.38 -15.92 -19.84
CA GLU A 135 -1.61 -17.02 -19.27
C GLU A 135 -0.09 -16.85 -19.54
N LEU A 136 0.29 -16.52 -20.78
CA LEU A 136 1.68 -16.29 -21.14
C LEU A 136 2.31 -15.10 -20.42
N SER A 137 1.56 -14.03 -20.21
CA SER A 137 2.04 -12.83 -19.48
C SER A 137 2.30 -13.07 -17.98
N ASN A 138 1.71 -14.13 -17.42
CA ASN A 138 1.95 -14.57 -16.04
C ASN A 138 3.06 -15.63 -15.93
N SER A 139 3.83 -15.88 -16.99
CA SER A 139 4.85 -16.90 -17.00
C SER A 139 5.95 -16.65 -15.97
N PRO A 140 6.37 -17.67 -15.20
CA PRO A 140 7.56 -17.56 -14.37
C PRO A 140 8.87 -17.64 -15.20
N HIS A 141 8.79 -18.00 -16.47
CA HIS A 141 9.96 -18.20 -17.33
C HIS A 141 10.37 -16.88 -18.01
N PRO A 142 11.64 -16.45 -17.85
CA PRO A 142 12.14 -15.21 -18.43
C PRO A 142 11.96 -15.17 -19.96
N GLY A 143 11.56 -14.02 -20.49
CA GLY A 143 11.43 -13.78 -21.93
C GLY A 143 10.13 -14.29 -22.58
N VAL A 144 9.33 -15.09 -21.89
CA VAL A 144 8.01 -15.51 -22.40
C VAL A 144 7.09 -14.31 -22.58
N GLY A 145 7.00 -13.44 -21.56
CA GLY A 145 6.22 -12.21 -21.65
C GLY A 145 6.71 -11.27 -22.77
N GLN A 146 8.02 -11.19 -22.99
CA GLN A 146 8.58 -10.40 -24.09
C GLN A 146 8.09 -10.89 -25.45
N SER A 147 7.84 -12.19 -25.63
CA SER A 147 7.26 -12.73 -26.87
C SER A 147 5.86 -12.17 -27.15
N CYS A 148 5.14 -11.72 -26.13
CA CYS A 148 3.80 -11.12 -26.28
C CYS A 148 3.80 -9.67 -26.80
N LEU A 149 4.96 -9.04 -27.03
CA LEU A 149 5.07 -7.66 -27.50
C LEU A 149 4.38 -7.39 -28.84
N SER A 150 4.28 -8.39 -29.70
CA SER A 150 3.56 -8.27 -30.98
C SER A 150 2.06 -8.11 -30.81
N ALA A 151 1.49 -8.52 -29.66
CA ALA A 151 0.07 -8.40 -29.34
C ALA A 151 -0.28 -7.04 -28.72
N THR A 152 0.67 -6.30 -28.15
CA THR A 152 0.39 -5.10 -27.35
C THR A 152 -0.40 -3.99 -28.09
N PRO A 153 -0.22 -3.73 -29.41
CA PRO A 153 -1.05 -2.75 -30.12
C PRO A 153 -2.54 -3.11 -30.11
N TYR A 154 -2.84 -4.40 -30.26
CA TYR A 154 -4.22 -4.90 -30.22
C TYR A 154 -4.79 -4.78 -28.81
N LEU A 155 -4.03 -5.18 -27.79
CA LEU A 155 -4.44 -5.08 -26.39
C LEU A 155 -4.77 -3.63 -26.02
N LEU A 156 -3.95 -2.66 -26.42
CA LEU A 156 -4.19 -1.22 -26.19
C LEU A 156 -5.44 -0.73 -26.91
N THR A 157 -5.68 -1.18 -28.15
CA THR A 157 -6.89 -0.84 -28.90
C THR A 157 -8.15 -1.38 -28.20
N TYR A 158 -8.08 -2.57 -27.61
CA TYR A 158 -9.20 -3.18 -26.88
C TYR A 158 -9.54 -2.52 -25.55
N LEU A 159 -8.71 -1.62 -25.04
CA LEU A 159 -9.07 -0.81 -23.88
C LEU A 159 -10.27 0.12 -24.14
N SER A 160 -10.56 0.40 -25.41
CA SER A 160 -11.76 1.14 -25.85
C SER A 160 -12.90 0.21 -26.29
N SER A 161 -12.82 -1.10 -26.05
CA SER A 161 -13.86 -2.06 -26.42
C SER A 161 -15.12 -1.88 -25.56
N PRO A 162 -16.32 -2.08 -26.13
CA PRO A 162 -17.55 -2.13 -25.34
C PRO A 162 -17.65 -3.38 -24.45
N SER A 163 -16.81 -4.41 -24.69
CA SER A 163 -16.76 -5.63 -23.90
C SER A 163 -15.90 -5.43 -22.66
N ALA A 164 -16.54 -5.17 -21.51
CA ALA A 164 -15.84 -5.02 -20.23
C ALA A 164 -14.94 -6.22 -19.91
N LYS A 165 -15.37 -7.45 -20.26
CA LYS A 165 -14.57 -8.66 -20.02
C LYS A 165 -13.30 -8.71 -20.84
N LEU A 166 -13.35 -8.27 -22.09
CA LEU A 166 -12.20 -8.18 -22.96
C LEU A 166 -11.23 -7.09 -22.46
N THR A 167 -11.78 -5.90 -22.12
CA THR A 167 -11.01 -4.78 -21.57
C THR A 167 -10.29 -5.17 -20.26
N GLU A 168 -10.99 -5.81 -19.32
CA GLU A 168 -10.42 -6.31 -18.07
C GLU A 168 -9.22 -7.23 -18.31
N LEU A 169 -9.35 -8.21 -19.20
CA LEU A 169 -8.27 -9.15 -19.53
C LEU A 169 -7.09 -8.46 -20.21
N CYS A 170 -7.33 -7.51 -21.11
CA CYS A 170 -6.28 -6.74 -21.75
C CYS A 170 -5.49 -5.90 -20.73
N LEU A 171 -6.17 -5.26 -19.79
CA LEU A 171 -5.55 -4.51 -18.71
C LEU A 171 -4.63 -5.40 -17.86
N TYR A 172 -5.13 -6.54 -17.37
CA TYR A 172 -4.30 -7.46 -16.59
C TYR A 172 -3.10 -7.98 -17.39
N THR A 173 -3.31 -8.29 -18.68
CA THR A 173 -2.21 -8.74 -19.56
C THR A 173 -1.13 -7.65 -19.69
N LEU A 174 -1.52 -6.41 -19.98
CA LEU A 174 -0.60 -5.28 -20.09
C LEU A 174 0.16 -5.00 -18.78
N GLY A 175 -0.53 -5.06 -17.64
CA GLY A 175 0.08 -4.88 -16.33
C GLY A 175 1.09 -5.98 -15.99
N ASN A 176 0.79 -7.25 -16.35
CA ASN A 176 1.70 -8.37 -16.15
C ASN A 176 2.94 -8.28 -17.04
N LEU A 177 2.82 -7.69 -18.24
CA LEU A 177 3.95 -7.53 -19.16
C LEU A 177 4.94 -6.44 -18.72
N TRP A 178 4.50 -5.43 -17.97
CA TRP A 178 5.36 -4.31 -17.57
C TRP A 178 6.66 -4.71 -16.87
N PRO A 179 6.69 -5.68 -15.93
CA PRO A 179 7.90 -6.09 -15.23
C PRO A 179 8.92 -6.86 -16.09
N GLU A 180 8.57 -7.27 -17.31
CA GLU A 180 9.40 -8.14 -18.17
C GLU A 180 10.68 -7.47 -18.69
N GLY A 181 10.86 -6.16 -18.45
CA GLY A 181 12.11 -5.48 -18.72
C GLY A 181 11.99 -4.18 -19.52
N ALA A 182 13.13 -3.53 -19.72
CA ALA A 182 13.21 -2.20 -20.31
C ALA A 182 12.61 -2.12 -21.73
N VAL A 183 12.80 -3.15 -22.54
CA VAL A 183 12.27 -3.21 -23.93
C VAL A 183 10.75 -3.17 -23.95
N VAL A 184 10.10 -3.92 -23.02
CA VAL A 184 8.64 -3.96 -22.91
C VAL A 184 8.11 -2.60 -22.45
N LYS A 185 8.72 -2.02 -21.42
CA LYS A 185 8.34 -0.71 -20.86
C LYS A 185 8.42 0.39 -21.92
N GLU A 186 9.56 0.45 -22.64
CA GLU A 186 9.76 1.44 -23.70
C GLU A 186 8.70 1.29 -24.80
N LYS A 187 8.45 0.06 -25.22
CA LYS A 187 7.45 -0.24 -26.26
C LYS A 187 6.06 0.21 -25.84
N LEU A 188 5.63 -0.10 -24.61
CA LEU A 188 4.31 0.28 -24.09
C LEU A 188 4.17 1.79 -23.92
N LEU A 189 5.21 2.50 -23.47
CA LEU A 189 5.21 3.96 -23.39
C LEU A 189 5.08 4.62 -24.76
N VAL A 190 5.88 4.17 -25.73
CA VAL A 190 5.81 4.69 -27.12
C VAL A 190 4.44 4.42 -27.76
N GLN A 191 3.81 3.30 -27.43
CA GLN A 191 2.46 2.96 -27.89
C GLN A 191 1.35 3.72 -27.16
N GLY A 192 1.66 4.53 -26.14
CA GLY A 192 0.71 5.38 -25.46
C GLY A 192 -0.14 4.67 -24.40
N ILE A 193 0.45 3.78 -23.61
CA ILE A 193 -0.30 3.05 -22.55
C ILE A 193 -0.98 3.99 -21.54
N VAL A 194 -0.35 5.11 -21.13
CA VAL A 194 -0.94 6.04 -20.16
C VAL A 194 -2.16 6.76 -20.73
N PRO A 195 -2.13 7.37 -21.92
CA PRO A 195 -3.35 7.91 -22.56
C PRO A 195 -4.43 6.86 -22.78
N ALA A 196 -4.07 5.63 -23.15
CA ALA A 196 -5.03 4.56 -23.35
C ALA A 196 -5.73 4.17 -22.04
N LEU A 197 -4.99 4.10 -20.92
CA LEU A 197 -5.54 3.90 -19.58
C LEU A 197 -6.47 5.04 -19.17
N ALA A 198 -6.08 6.30 -19.38
CA ALA A 198 -6.90 7.47 -19.06
C ALA A 198 -8.25 7.44 -19.81
N ASN A 199 -8.20 7.17 -21.10
CA ASN A 199 -9.42 7.04 -21.91
C ASN A 199 -10.30 5.85 -21.47
N CYS A 200 -9.70 4.71 -21.13
CA CYS A 200 -10.40 3.55 -20.61
C CYS A 200 -11.14 3.87 -19.31
N VAL A 201 -10.45 4.48 -18.34
CA VAL A 201 -11.00 4.87 -17.03
C VAL A 201 -12.14 5.86 -17.20
N GLN A 202 -11.99 6.87 -18.04
CA GLN A 202 -13.03 7.87 -18.32
C GLN A 202 -14.29 7.25 -18.91
N ASN A 203 -14.14 6.31 -19.86
CA ASN A 203 -15.28 5.71 -20.57
C ASN A 203 -15.95 4.56 -19.80
N GLN A 204 -15.23 3.87 -18.93
CA GLN A 204 -15.67 2.67 -18.22
C GLN A 204 -15.82 2.87 -16.69
N ARG A 205 -15.85 4.11 -16.21
CA ARG A 205 -15.83 4.47 -14.78
C ARG A 205 -16.88 3.77 -13.91
N CYS A 206 -18.01 3.37 -14.49
CA CYS A 206 -19.09 2.66 -13.79
C CYS A 206 -18.82 1.15 -13.65
N ASN A 207 -17.79 0.61 -14.31
CA ASN A 207 -17.47 -0.80 -14.26
C ASN A 207 -16.29 -1.05 -13.32
N LEU A 208 -16.59 -1.43 -12.08
CA LEU A 208 -15.58 -1.60 -11.03
C LEU A 208 -14.56 -2.70 -11.33
N ALA A 209 -14.93 -3.76 -12.08
CA ALA A 209 -13.99 -4.79 -12.50
C ALA A 209 -12.94 -4.24 -13.49
N VAL A 210 -13.36 -3.36 -14.40
CA VAL A 210 -12.43 -2.66 -15.31
C VAL A 210 -11.60 -1.65 -14.53
N MET A 211 -12.19 -0.93 -13.56
CA MET A 211 -11.47 0.03 -12.72
C MET A 211 -10.39 -0.63 -11.87
N GLU A 212 -10.68 -1.79 -11.28
CA GLU A 212 -9.68 -2.56 -10.54
C GLU A 212 -8.54 -3.02 -11.46
N ALA A 213 -8.86 -3.55 -12.64
CA ALA A 213 -7.84 -3.98 -13.60
C ALA A 213 -7.01 -2.80 -14.13
N ALA A 214 -7.62 -1.62 -14.33
CA ALA A 214 -6.91 -0.40 -14.72
C ALA A 214 -6.00 0.10 -13.58
N GLY A 215 -6.48 0.09 -12.34
CA GLY A 215 -5.70 0.39 -11.15
C GLY A 215 -4.52 -0.55 -11.00
N PHE A 216 -4.73 -1.86 -11.18
CA PHE A 216 -3.65 -2.85 -11.18
C PHE A 216 -2.59 -2.51 -12.23
N THR A 217 -2.99 -2.30 -13.48
CA THR A 217 -2.06 -1.97 -14.56
C THR A 217 -1.27 -0.70 -14.23
N LEU A 218 -1.96 0.36 -13.86
CA LEU A 218 -1.34 1.63 -13.50
C LEU A 218 -0.37 1.49 -12.31
N SER A 219 -0.72 0.69 -11.31
CA SER A 219 0.15 0.44 -10.17
C SER A 219 1.43 -0.29 -10.54
N GLN A 220 1.41 -1.20 -11.56
CA GLN A 220 2.62 -1.82 -12.10
C GLN A 220 3.53 -0.77 -12.76
N LEU A 221 2.95 0.18 -13.51
CA LEU A 221 3.72 1.27 -14.14
C LEU A 221 4.35 2.19 -13.09
N LEU A 222 3.58 2.57 -12.06
CA LEU A 222 3.98 3.53 -11.04
C LEU A 222 4.99 2.99 -10.03
N GLN A 223 5.05 1.68 -9.79
CA GLN A 223 6.02 1.09 -8.84
C GLN A 223 7.46 1.06 -9.39
N ASP A 224 7.65 1.28 -10.69
CA ASP A 224 8.97 1.29 -11.34
C ASP A 224 9.89 2.36 -10.74
N LYS A 225 11.19 2.08 -10.75
CA LYS A 225 12.21 3.01 -10.23
C LYS A 225 12.20 4.34 -10.95
N ASP A 226 12.04 4.30 -12.28
CA ASP A 226 12.08 5.47 -13.16
C ASP A 226 10.70 6.12 -13.37
N ALA A 227 9.67 5.66 -12.65
CA ALA A 227 8.32 6.17 -12.81
C ALA A 227 8.19 7.66 -12.48
N GLY A 228 9.01 8.17 -11.54
CA GLY A 228 9.01 9.58 -11.14
C GLY A 228 9.21 10.53 -12.31
N ASP A 229 10.16 10.21 -13.19
CA ASP A 229 10.54 11.07 -14.31
C ASP A 229 9.75 10.79 -15.59
N ARG A 230 9.23 9.57 -15.75
CA ARG A 230 8.65 9.11 -17.02
C ARG A 230 7.15 8.91 -17.00
N VAL A 231 6.61 8.28 -15.97
CA VAL A 231 5.19 7.86 -15.89
C VAL A 231 4.36 8.88 -15.12
N ILE A 232 4.83 9.31 -13.96
CA ILE A 232 4.08 10.20 -13.06
C ILE A 232 3.70 11.52 -13.73
N PRO A 233 4.59 12.23 -14.46
CA PRO A 233 4.20 13.45 -15.17
C PRO A 233 3.07 13.23 -16.18
N MET A 234 3.08 12.08 -16.88
CA MET A 234 2.03 11.72 -17.82
C MET A 234 0.70 11.44 -17.09
N VAL A 235 0.75 10.75 -15.96
CA VAL A 235 -0.44 10.43 -15.15
C VAL A 235 -1.06 11.71 -14.57
N LEU A 236 -0.25 12.64 -14.04
CA LEU A 236 -0.74 13.91 -13.49
C LEU A 236 -1.43 14.79 -14.54
N THR A 237 -0.95 14.74 -15.80
CA THR A 237 -1.54 15.52 -16.91
C THR A 237 -2.68 14.82 -17.63
N SER A 238 -2.90 13.52 -17.38
CA SER A 238 -3.88 12.70 -18.11
C SER A 238 -5.33 12.81 -17.59
N GLY A 239 -5.56 13.46 -16.44
CA GLY A 239 -6.87 13.50 -15.78
C GLY A 239 -7.23 12.23 -15.00
N LEU A 240 -6.29 11.28 -14.79
CA LEU A 240 -6.54 10.06 -14.03
C LEU A 240 -6.72 10.30 -12.52
N VAL A 241 -6.04 11.29 -11.94
CA VAL A 241 -5.98 11.50 -10.49
C VAL A 241 -7.36 11.67 -9.84
N PRO A 242 -8.27 12.53 -10.33
CA PRO A 242 -9.62 12.66 -9.75
C PRO A 242 -10.39 11.34 -9.74
N HIS A 243 -10.23 10.51 -10.77
CA HIS A 243 -10.87 9.19 -10.82
C HIS A 243 -10.29 8.24 -9.79
N LEU A 244 -8.95 8.21 -9.62
CA LEU A 244 -8.32 7.39 -8.58
C LEU A 244 -8.79 7.78 -7.18
N ILE A 245 -8.91 9.07 -6.90
CA ILE A 245 -9.38 9.58 -5.61
C ILE A 245 -10.84 9.18 -5.37
N SER A 246 -11.71 9.29 -6.38
CA SER A 246 -13.12 8.93 -6.27
C SER A 246 -13.34 7.42 -6.00
N LEU A 247 -12.44 6.57 -6.45
CA LEU A 247 -12.49 5.12 -6.29
C LEU A 247 -11.86 4.61 -4.98
N LEU A 248 -11.34 5.49 -4.11
CA LEU A 248 -10.77 5.08 -2.82
C LEU A 248 -11.81 4.50 -1.86
N THR A 249 -13.08 4.90 -1.98
CA THR A 249 -14.16 4.36 -1.14
C THR A 249 -14.55 2.97 -1.63
N PRO A 250 -14.46 1.92 -0.78
CA PRO A 250 -14.87 0.59 -1.15
C PRO A 250 -16.35 0.52 -1.52
N ASP A 251 -16.66 -0.24 -2.54
CA ASP A 251 -18.03 -0.53 -2.92
C ASP A 251 -18.60 -1.66 -2.06
N PRO A 252 -19.82 -1.53 -1.49
CA PRO A 252 -20.42 -2.54 -0.60
C PRO A 252 -20.62 -3.90 -1.26
N GLU A 253 -20.93 -3.96 -2.56
CA GLU A 253 -21.22 -5.20 -3.28
C GLU A 253 -19.98 -5.75 -3.97
N PHE A 254 -19.20 -4.88 -4.60
CA PHE A 254 -17.98 -5.26 -5.33
C PHE A 254 -16.80 -5.56 -4.40
N GLY A 255 -16.72 -4.87 -3.25
CA GLY A 255 -15.67 -5.02 -2.25
C GLY A 255 -14.53 -4.00 -2.42
N MET A 256 -13.36 -4.33 -1.85
CA MET A 256 -12.25 -3.39 -1.69
C MET A 256 -11.25 -3.36 -2.86
N GLY A 257 -11.35 -4.26 -3.84
CA GLY A 257 -10.31 -4.46 -4.86
C GLY A 257 -9.91 -3.20 -5.62
N ALA A 258 -10.89 -2.47 -6.16
CA ALA A 258 -10.64 -1.22 -6.89
C ALA A 258 -10.03 -0.14 -5.98
N ALA A 259 -10.53 -0.02 -4.74
CA ALA A 259 -10.01 0.94 -3.76
C ALA A 259 -8.56 0.65 -3.37
N ILE A 260 -8.21 -0.62 -3.16
CA ILE A 260 -6.83 -1.05 -2.86
C ILE A 260 -5.91 -0.64 -3.99
N GLU A 261 -6.25 -0.96 -5.25
CA GLU A 261 -5.41 -0.65 -6.41
C GLU A 261 -5.23 0.87 -6.59
N CYS A 262 -6.31 1.64 -6.44
CA CYS A 262 -6.25 3.10 -6.52
C CYS A 262 -5.42 3.70 -5.38
N ALA A 263 -5.54 3.20 -4.16
CA ALA A 263 -4.74 3.66 -3.03
C ALA A 263 -3.23 3.40 -3.24
N TRP A 264 -2.87 2.25 -3.82
CA TRP A 264 -1.48 1.97 -4.19
C TRP A 264 -0.96 2.89 -5.30
N CYS A 265 -1.78 3.19 -6.32
CA CYS A 265 -1.40 4.16 -7.36
C CYS A 265 -1.10 5.53 -6.74
N LEU A 266 -2.00 6.03 -5.91
CA LEU A 266 -1.84 7.33 -5.23
C LEU A 266 -0.64 7.33 -4.28
N HIS A 267 -0.41 6.23 -3.54
CA HIS A 267 0.79 6.08 -2.72
C HIS A 267 2.08 6.23 -3.54
N TYR A 268 2.19 5.57 -4.70
CA TYR A 268 3.38 5.68 -5.55
C TYR A 268 3.56 7.11 -6.09
N ILE A 269 2.47 7.78 -6.48
CA ILE A 269 2.51 9.16 -6.96
C ILE A 269 2.98 10.09 -5.84
N VAL A 270 2.31 10.09 -4.68
CA VAL A 270 2.64 10.97 -3.53
C VAL A 270 4.07 10.74 -3.04
N SER A 271 4.55 9.48 -3.01
CA SER A 271 5.89 9.16 -2.49
C SER A 271 7.04 9.67 -3.37
N ARG A 272 6.77 9.96 -4.64
CA ARG A 272 7.78 10.36 -5.64
C ARG A 272 7.60 11.76 -6.21
N THR A 273 6.44 12.38 -5.97
CA THR A 273 6.19 13.75 -6.37
C THR A 273 6.84 14.72 -5.39
N ALA A 274 7.62 15.66 -5.88
CA ALA A 274 8.26 16.68 -5.04
C ALA A 274 7.23 17.65 -4.47
N ASP A 275 6.19 17.98 -5.23
CA ASP A 275 5.09 18.86 -4.85
C ASP A 275 3.75 18.12 -4.92
N ALA A 276 3.14 17.92 -3.76
CA ALA A 276 1.84 17.27 -3.62
C ALA A 276 0.65 18.27 -3.66
N SER A 277 0.88 19.55 -3.95
CA SER A 277 -0.15 20.60 -3.92
C SER A 277 -1.34 20.30 -4.82
N THR A 278 -1.09 19.80 -6.03
CA THR A 278 -2.14 19.39 -6.97
C THR A 278 -3.00 18.26 -6.39
N LEU A 279 -2.39 17.25 -5.79
CA LEU A 279 -3.13 16.12 -5.18
C LEU A 279 -3.97 16.57 -3.97
N ILE A 280 -3.45 17.52 -3.20
CA ILE A 280 -4.16 18.12 -2.05
C ILE A 280 -5.34 18.95 -2.56
N SER A 281 -5.16 19.76 -3.62
CA SER A 281 -6.25 20.55 -4.22
C SER A 281 -7.35 19.67 -4.83
N GLU A 282 -7.02 18.48 -5.32
CA GLU A 282 -7.98 17.47 -5.78
C GLU A 282 -8.68 16.72 -4.63
N GLY A 283 -8.38 17.09 -3.36
CA GLY A 283 -9.06 16.55 -2.18
C GLY A 283 -8.51 15.24 -1.63
N LEU A 284 -7.34 14.77 -2.08
CA LEU A 284 -6.76 13.49 -1.63
C LEU A 284 -6.55 13.44 -0.11
N LEU A 285 -6.11 14.56 0.48
CA LEU A 285 -5.84 14.65 1.92
C LEU A 285 -7.11 14.37 2.74
N SER A 286 -8.21 15.04 2.41
CA SER A 286 -9.51 14.89 3.07
C SER A 286 -10.09 13.49 2.84
N GLN A 287 -9.97 12.97 1.62
CA GLN A 287 -10.48 11.63 1.29
C GLN A 287 -9.75 10.53 2.06
N CYS A 288 -8.40 10.59 2.14
CA CYS A 288 -7.62 9.67 2.94
C CYS A 288 -8.00 9.74 4.43
N SER A 289 -8.13 10.94 5.00
CA SER A 289 -8.48 11.14 6.40
C SER A 289 -9.85 10.57 6.73
N ASN A 290 -10.88 10.90 5.93
CA ASN A 290 -12.25 10.43 6.13
C ASN A 290 -12.35 8.91 6.01
N LEU A 291 -11.66 8.33 5.04
CA LEU A 291 -11.67 6.88 4.84
C LEU A 291 -10.96 6.16 5.99
N LEU A 292 -9.81 6.67 6.45
CA LEU A 292 -9.11 6.11 7.63
C LEU A 292 -9.96 6.19 8.89
N ILE A 293 -10.71 7.28 9.10
CA ILE A 293 -11.67 7.39 10.23
C ILE A 293 -12.75 6.32 10.13
N THR A 294 -13.32 6.13 8.95
CA THR A 294 -14.37 5.13 8.70
C THR A 294 -13.86 3.71 8.93
N LEU A 295 -12.67 3.38 8.38
CA LEU A 295 -12.02 2.08 8.56
C LEU A 295 -11.62 1.86 10.04
N GLY A 296 -11.14 2.89 10.73
CA GLY A 296 -10.81 2.84 12.15
C GLY A 296 -12.04 2.54 13.01
N GLY A 297 -13.18 3.14 12.70
CA GLY A 297 -14.46 2.81 13.34
C GLY A 297 -14.86 1.35 13.13
N ALA A 298 -14.75 0.84 11.90
CA ALA A 298 -15.04 -0.56 11.59
C ALA A 298 -14.12 -1.52 12.35
N VAL A 299 -12.83 -1.23 12.42
CA VAL A 299 -11.85 -2.03 13.18
C VAL A 299 -12.15 -2.00 14.68
N ALA A 300 -12.50 -0.84 15.24
CA ALA A 300 -12.85 -0.70 16.66
C ALA A 300 -14.10 -1.51 17.04
N GLU A 301 -15.04 -1.68 16.12
CA GLU A 301 -16.25 -2.50 16.28
C GLU A 301 -15.99 -4.00 16.00
N GLY A 302 -14.76 -4.40 15.74
CA GLY A 302 -14.41 -5.79 15.41
C GLY A 302 -14.82 -6.24 14.00
N ARG A 303 -15.25 -5.33 13.14
CA ARG A 303 -15.61 -5.60 11.75
C ARG A 303 -14.36 -5.53 10.85
N ILE A 304 -13.49 -6.53 10.99
CA ILE A 304 -12.26 -6.64 10.21
C ILE A 304 -12.50 -7.61 9.06
N ASN A 305 -12.46 -7.09 7.83
CA ASN A 305 -12.53 -7.88 6.62
C ASN A 305 -11.12 -8.22 6.11
N ASP A 306 -10.96 -9.39 5.50
CA ASP A 306 -9.72 -9.80 4.86
C ASP A 306 -9.27 -8.78 3.80
N GLY A 307 -8.02 -8.37 3.87
CA GLY A 307 -7.43 -7.39 2.96
C GLY A 307 -7.66 -5.92 3.34
N MET A 308 -8.32 -5.63 4.48
CA MET A 308 -8.49 -4.26 4.97
C MET A 308 -7.14 -3.58 5.23
N GLU A 309 -6.16 -4.33 5.72
CA GLU A 309 -4.79 -3.87 5.94
C GLU A 309 -4.11 -3.43 4.62
N LEU A 310 -4.48 -4.06 3.49
CA LEU A 310 -3.95 -3.72 2.16
C LEU A 310 -4.45 -2.36 1.65
N LEU A 311 -5.60 -1.90 2.16
CA LEU A 311 -6.15 -0.57 1.90
C LEU A 311 -5.62 0.46 2.92
N ILE A 312 -5.64 0.14 4.21
CA ILE A 312 -5.21 1.05 5.29
C ILE A 312 -3.76 1.48 5.07
N TRP A 313 -2.86 0.56 4.73
CA TRP A 313 -1.44 0.83 4.64
C TRP A 313 -1.07 1.89 3.59
N PRO A 314 -1.49 1.80 2.30
CA PRO A 314 -1.22 2.85 1.31
C PRO A 314 -1.89 4.19 1.64
N LEU A 315 -3.07 4.19 2.29
CA LEU A 315 -3.71 5.42 2.76
C LEU A 315 -2.90 6.13 3.84
N LEU A 316 -2.38 5.39 4.83
CA LEU A 316 -1.47 5.92 5.85
C LEU A 316 -0.22 6.52 5.22
N ARG A 317 0.33 5.86 4.20
CA ARG A 317 1.49 6.35 3.46
C ARG A 317 1.21 7.61 2.65
N CYS A 318 0.05 7.69 1.99
CA CYS A 318 -0.38 8.92 1.31
C CYS A 318 -0.47 10.08 2.30
N LEU A 319 -1.23 9.87 3.38
CA LEU A 319 -1.46 10.89 4.38
C LEU A 319 -0.14 11.34 5.05
N GLY A 320 0.67 10.39 5.52
CA GLY A 320 1.93 10.68 6.20
C GLY A 320 2.93 11.42 5.33
N ASN A 321 3.06 11.06 4.04
CA ASN A 321 3.95 11.75 3.10
C ASN A 321 3.46 13.17 2.78
N MET A 322 2.15 13.38 2.60
CA MET A 322 1.58 14.71 2.41
C MET A 322 1.81 15.61 3.63
N LEU A 323 1.62 15.09 4.84
CA LEU A 323 1.91 15.82 6.08
C LEU A 323 3.41 16.11 6.25
N ALA A 324 4.29 15.19 5.86
CA ALA A 324 5.75 15.37 5.95
C ALA A 324 6.32 16.37 4.95
N SER A 325 5.62 16.63 3.83
CA SER A 325 6.10 17.54 2.77
C SER A 325 6.08 19.02 3.17
N GLY A 326 5.37 19.39 4.25
CA GLY A 326 5.20 20.78 4.66
C GLY A 326 4.26 21.62 3.75
N VAL A 327 3.80 21.06 2.64
CA VAL A 327 2.90 21.73 1.68
C VAL A 327 1.58 22.11 2.35
N CYS A 328 1.12 21.30 3.31
CA CYS A 328 -0.10 21.57 4.07
C CYS A 328 -0.01 22.90 4.88
N GLU A 329 1.18 23.27 5.38
CA GLU A 329 1.39 24.53 6.11
C GLU A 329 1.45 25.73 5.17
N ALA A 330 2.18 25.57 4.06
CA ALA A 330 2.37 26.64 3.07
C ALA A 330 1.05 27.02 2.37
N ALA A 331 0.13 26.07 2.20
CA ALA A 331 -1.16 26.29 1.56
C ALA A 331 -2.26 26.79 2.51
N GLY A 332 -1.97 26.97 3.81
CA GLY A 332 -2.99 27.28 4.82
C GLY A 332 -4.03 26.15 4.98
N CYS A 333 -3.73 25.00 4.45
CA CYS A 333 -4.61 23.83 4.40
C CYS A 333 -4.54 22.99 5.70
N SER A 334 -4.59 23.61 6.88
CA SER A 334 -5.02 22.91 8.09
C SER A 334 -6.45 22.35 7.94
N ALA A 335 -7.21 22.88 7.01
CA ALA A 335 -8.61 22.53 6.75
C ALA A 335 -8.86 21.08 6.27
N GLY A 336 -7.84 20.33 5.84
CA GLY A 336 -8.03 18.97 5.33
C GLY A 336 -7.90 17.85 6.38
N VAL A 337 -7.34 18.16 7.57
CA VAL A 337 -7.11 17.16 8.66
C VAL A 337 -7.45 17.80 10.00
N GLU A 338 -8.65 18.35 10.15
CA GLU A 338 -9.09 18.94 11.42
C GLU A 338 -9.83 17.95 12.32
N ASP A 339 -10.23 16.81 11.78
CA ASP A 339 -11.01 15.82 12.50
C ASP A 339 -10.14 15.02 13.47
N VAL A 340 -10.26 15.33 14.75
CA VAL A 340 -9.55 14.65 15.84
C VAL A 340 -9.88 13.14 15.95
N ARG A 341 -10.98 12.69 15.33
CA ARG A 341 -11.32 11.24 15.26
C ARG A 341 -10.27 10.45 14.50
N LEU A 342 -9.50 11.09 13.61
CA LEU A 342 -8.37 10.46 12.94
C LEU A 342 -7.34 9.93 13.95
N LEU A 343 -7.07 10.67 15.05
CA LEU A 343 -6.14 10.22 16.09
C LEU A 343 -6.61 8.93 16.76
N ALA A 344 -7.93 8.82 17.02
CA ALA A 344 -8.51 7.60 17.57
C ALA A 344 -8.38 6.42 16.58
N ALA A 345 -8.63 6.65 15.29
CA ALA A 345 -8.46 5.63 14.25
C ALA A 345 -7.01 5.14 14.17
N LEU A 346 -6.03 6.06 14.16
CA LEU A 346 -4.60 5.73 14.16
C LEU A 346 -4.19 4.94 15.40
N CYS A 347 -4.73 5.28 16.56
CA CYS A 347 -4.50 4.54 17.81
C CYS A 347 -5.07 3.12 17.71
N VAL A 348 -6.29 2.95 17.23
CA VAL A 348 -6.92 1.65 16.99
C VAL A 348 -6.08 0.79 16.05
N PHE A 349 -5.64 1.32 14.91
CA PHE A 349 -4.78 0.58 13.99
C PHE A 349 -3.46 0.18 14.63
N SER A 350 -2.82 1.08 15.40
CA SER A 350 -1.54 0.79 16.03
C SER A 350 -1.62 -0.35 17.06
N GLN A 351 -2.74 -0.48 17.76
CA GLN A 351 -2.97 -1.55 18.71
C GLN A 351 -3.41 -2.86 18.05
N THR A 352 -4.43 -2.79 17.18
CA THR A 352 -5.02 -3.98 16.56
C THR A 352 -4.03 -4.74 15.67
N TYR A 353 -3.20 -4.03 14.92
CA TYR A 353 -2.24 -4.63 13.99
C TYR A 353 -0.83 -4.82 14.56
N LEU A 354 -0.63 -4.59 15.86
CA LEU A 354 0.69 -4.62 16.50
C LEU A 354 1.44 -5.96 16.29
N THR A 355 0.75 -7.06 16.47
CA THR A 355 1.32 -8.40 16.38
C THR A 355 1.20 -9.02 15.00
N SER A 356 0.09 -8.77 14.29
CA SER A 356 -0.16 -9.36 12.97
C SER A 356 0.53 -8.61 11.83
N HIS A 357 0.61 -7.28 11.92
CA HIS A 357 1.15 -6.39 10.88
C HIS A 357 1.93 -5.22 11.51
N CYS A 358 3.02 -5.50 12.18
CA CYS A 358 3.83 -4.51 12.92
C CYS A 358 4.23 -3.29 12.06
N ALA A 359 4.47 -3.48 10.76
CA ALA A 359 4.76 -2.37 9.84
C ALA A 359 3.58 -1.39 9.73
N LEU A 360 2.33 -1.88 9.70
CA LEU A 360 1.14 -1.04 9.68
C LEU A 360 0.97 -0.25 10.99
N SER A 361 1.19 -0.90 12.14
CA SER A 361 1.20 -0.22 13.45
C SER A 361 2.23 0.91 13.48
N ARG A 362 3.43 0.66 13.00
CA ARG A 362 4.48 1.68 12.91
C ARG A 362 4.10 2.85 11.98
N GLU A 363 3.48 2.58 10.83
CA GLU A 363 3.01 3.64 9.92
C GLU A 363 1.88 4.46 10.55
N SER A 364 0.98 3.84 11.30
CA SER A 364 -0.08 4.55 12.03
C SER A 364 0.51 5.52 13.06
N LEU A 365 1.50 5.07 13.84
CA LEU A 365 2.22 5.91 14.80
C LEU A 365 3.06 7.00 14.11
N TRP A 366 3.63 6.72 12.94
CA TRP A 366 4.36 7.71 12.16
C TRP A 366 3.44 8.86 11.68
N VAL A 367 2.23 8.54 11.21
CA VAL A 367 1.22 9.56 10.87
C VAL A 367 0.84 10.37 12.10
N LEU A 368 0.60 9.71 13.24
CA LEU A 368 0.28 10.34 14.51
C LEU A 368 1.41 11.27 14.98
N ASN A 369 2.68 10.85 14.82
CA ASN A 369 3.84 11.71 15.09
C ASN A 369 3.85 12.96 14.21
N ASN A 370 3.59 12.83 12.90
CA ASN A 370 3.57 13.97 11.98
C ASN A 370 2.44 14.97 12.32
N LEU A 371 1.28 14.49 12.73
CA LEU A 371 0.16 15.32 13.19
C LEU A 371 0.52 16.08 14.47
N THR A 372 1.05 15.39 15.49
CA THR A 372 1.43 16.03 16.76
C THR A 372 2.62 16.98 16.64
N ALA A 373 3.54 16.71 15.69
CA ALA A 373 4.63 17.65 15.36
C ALA A 373 4.15 18.90 14.63
N GLY A 374 3.04 18.80 13.88
CA GLY A 374 2.53 19.86 13.02
C GLY A 374 1.63 20.87 13.72
N SER A 375 0.88 20.44 14.74
CA SER A 375 -0.10 21.34 15.37
C SER A 375 -0.35 21.01 16.84
N PRO A 376 -0.37 22.05 17.73
CA PRO A 376 -0.74 21.90 19.14
C PRO A 376 -2.17 21.37 19.35
N VAL A 377 -3.07 21.58 18.40
CA VAL A 377 -4.46 21.09 18.46
C VAL A 377 -4.48 19.56 18.57
N PHE A 378 -3.64 18.87 17.80
CA PHE A 378 -3.54 17.41 17.88
C PHE A 378 -2.89 16.93 19.18
N CYS A 379 -1.94 17.68 19.73
CA CYS A 379 -1.38 17.39 21.06
C CYS A 379 -2.45 17.49 22.16
N SER A 380 -3.28 18.54 22.13
CA SER A 380 -4.42 18.69 23.04
C SER A 380 -5.43 17.54 22.86
N ALA A 381 -5.72 17.16 21.63
CA ALA A 381 -6.64 16.07 21.32
C ALA A 381 -6.13 14.69 21.78
N VAL A 382 -4.82 14.42 21.73
CA VAL A 382 -4.22 13.20 22.27
C VAL A 382 -4.51 13.03 23.76
N LEU A 383 -4.45 14.14 24.52
CA LEU A 383 -4.78 14.14 25.95
C LEU A 383 -6.30 14.04 26.17
N PHE A 384 -7.09 14.84 25.47
CA PHE A 384 -8.55 14.87 25.58
C PHE A 384 -9.19 13.51 25.27
N LEU A 385 -8.75 12.84 24.23
CA LEU A 385 -9.21 11.51 23.81
C LEU A 385 -8.61 10.35 24.65
N LYS A 386 -7.80 10.68 25.65
CA LYS A 386 -7.12 9.70 26.53
C LYS A 386 -6.31 8.65 25.77
N ILE A 387 -5.63 9.06 24.70
CA ILE A 387 -4.81 8.17 23.83
C ILE A 387 -3.50 7.78 24.54
N VAL A 388 -3.00 8.59 25.47
CA VAL A 388 -1.71 8.35 26.15
C VAL A 388 -1.62 6.97 26.79
N PRO A 389 -2.58 6.47 27.59
CA PRO A 389 -2.50 5.12 28.15
C PRO A 389 -2.34 4.03 27.10
N ALA A 390 -3.03 4.16 25.96
CA ALA A 390 -2.92 3.22 24.85
C ALA A 390 -1.52 3.27 24.19
N LEU A 391 -0.92 4.44 24.04
CA LEU A 391 0.45 4.60 23.56
C LEU A 391 1.47 3.98 24.52
N LEU A 392 1.30 4.15 25.84
CA LEU A 392 2.18 3.57 26.83
C LEU A 392 2.14 2.03 26.84
N GLN A 393 1.01 1.42 26.50
CA GLN A 393 0.88 -0.05 26.36
C GLN A 393 1.69 -0.59 25.17
N LEU A 394 2.01 0.25 24.18
CA LEU A 394 2.87 -0.13 23.06
C LEU A 394 4.37 -0.16 23.43
N LEU A 395 4.72 0.32 24.59
CA LEU A 395 6.08 0.32 25.12
C LEU A 395 6.23 -0.75 26.23
N PRO A 396 7.32 -1.52 26.29
CA PRO A 396 8.35 -1.70 25.27
C PRO A 396 7.97 -2.83 24.30
N PHE A 397 7.98 -2.57 23.01
CA PHE A 397 7.66 -3.60 22.01
C PHE A 397 8.79 -3.83 21.01
N SER A 398 9.10 -2.83 20.19
CA SER A 398 10.21 -2.86 19.24
C SER A 398 10.79 -1.45 19.06
N ASN A 399 12.07 -1.37 18.66
CA ASN A 399 12.74 -0.08 18.52
C ASN A 399 11.98 0.92 17.64
N GLY A 400 11.43 0.46 16.50
CA GLY A 400 10.65 1.32 15.62
C GLY A 400 9.35 1.83 16.21
N ILE A 401 8.65 1.01 17.00
CA ILE A 401 7.43 1.40 17.73
C ILE A 401 7.81 2.35 18.88
N ASN A 402 8.79 1.96 19.70
CA ASN A 402 9.25 2.75 20.84
C ASN A 402 9.66 4.17 20.41
N THR A 403 10.45 4.29 19.34
CA THR A 403 10.86 5.58 18.78
C THR A 403 9.67 6.46 18.42
N MET A 404 8.66 5.92 17.73
CA MET A 404 7.48 6.69 17.35
C MET A 404 6.67 7.14 18.55
N VAL A 405 6.44 6.25 19.51
CA VAL A 405 5.68 6.58 20.72
C VAL A 405 6.40 7.65 21.55
N LEU A 406 7.72 7.53 21.79
CA LEU A 406 8.48 8.51 22.52
C LEU A 406 8.49 9.89 21.83
N ARG A 407 8.56 9.93 20.50
CA ARG A 407 8.45 11.19 19.73
C ARG A 407 7.08 11.85 19.87
N ILE A 408 6.00 11.06 19.80
CA ILE A 408 4.63 11.57 20.01
C ILE A 408 4.50 12.18 21.42
N LEU A 409 4.98 11.46 22.45
CA LEU A 409 4.93 11.94 23.83
C LEU A 409 5.79 13.18 24.04
N GLY A 410 6.97 13.25 23.39
CA GLY A 410 7.83 14.43 23.37
C GLY A 410 7.16 15.63 22.70
N ASN A 411 6.48 15.44 21.56
CA ASN A 411 5.69 16.49 20.90
C ASN A 411 4.59 17.02 21.81
N VAL A 412 3.91 16.14 22.55
CA VAL A 412 2.87 16.53 23.52
C VAL A 412 3.48 17.31 24.69
N ALA A 413 4.58 16.81 25.29
CA ALA A 413 5.27 17.45 26.42
C ALA A 413 5.80 18.86 26.08
N TYR A 414 6.21 19.06 24.83
CA TYR A 414 6.75 20.35 24.36
C TYR A 414 5.76 21.52 24.47
N ASN A 415 4.45 21.24 24.55
CA ASN A 415 3.40 22.25 24.62
C ASN A 415 3.26 22.89 26.02
N GLY A 416 4.04 22.47 27.02
CA GLY A 416 4.18 23.18 28.28
C GLY A 416 3.72 22.43 29.53
N PRO A 417 3.72 23.11 30.70
CA PRO A 417 3.57 22.47 32.01
C PRO A 417 2.27 21.66 32.19
N GLY A 418 1.14 22.18 31.69
CA GLY A 418 -0.15 21.49 31.81
C GLY A 418 -0.18 20.15 31.07
N TYR A 419 0.54 20.03 29.93
CA TYR A 419 0.66 18.77 29.20
C TYR A 419 1.58 17.80 29.94
N CYS A 420 2.70 18.29 30.49
CA CYS A 420 3.62 17.49 31.28
C CYS A 420 2.97 16.88 32.52
N ILE A 421 2.12 17.63 33.22
CA ILE A 421 1.36 17.13 34.39
C ILE A 421 0.42 16.00 33.96
N GLN A 422 -0.34 16.16 32.89
CA GLN A 422 -1.27 15.12 32.40
C GLN A 422 -0.52 13.86 31.90
N LEU A 423 0.64 14.02 31.26
CA LEU A 423 1.49 12.90 30.89
C LEU A 423 2.04 12.16 32.13
N LYS A 424 2.44 12.87 33.18
CA LYS A 424 2.84 12.28 34.46
C LYS A 424 1.68 11.49 35.09
N GLU A 425 0.49 12.08 35.15
CA GLU A 425 -0.72 11.43 35.69
C GLU A 425 -1.12 10.18 34.90
N ALA A 426 -0.85 10.14 33.59
CA ALA A 426 -1.05 8.95 32.76
C ALA A 426 -0.02 7.83 33.00
N GLY A 427 0.99 8.03 33.86
CA GLY A 427 2.00 7.04 34.21
C GLY A 427 3.24 7.00 33.32
N LEU A 428 3.50 8.07 32.55
CA LEU A 428 4.65 8.11 31.62
C LEU A 428 6.00 7.92 32.32
N LEU A 429 6.19 8.40 33.56
CA LEU A 429 7.49 8.32 34.25
C LEU A 429 7.93 6.88 34.51
N SER A 430 7.03 5.99 34.91
CA SER A 430 7.34 4.58 35.15
C SER A 430 7.81 3.88 33.85
N VAL A 431 7.20 4.24 32.72
CA VAL A 431 7.57 3.72 31.41
C VAL A 431 8.90 4.29 30.93
N LEU A 432 9.19 5.58 31.18
CA LEU A 432 10.49 6.18 30.91
C LEU A 432 11.60 5.50 31.70
N CYS A 433 11.39 5.15 32.98
CA CYS A 433 12.35 4.37 33.78
C CYS A 433 12.64 2.99 33.13
N ALA A 434 11.66 2.39 32.47
CA ALA A 434 11.87 1.13 31.76
C ALA A 434 12.63 1.35 30.41
N THR A 435 12.32 2.40 29.66
CA THR A 435 13.00 2.69 28.38
C THR A 435 14.43 3.17 28.57
N LEU A 436 14.75 3.85 29.66
CA LEU A 436 16.11 4.24 30.03
C LEU A 436 17.04 3.04 30.31
N LYS A 437 16.50 1.86 30.63
CA LYS A 437 17.25 0.61 30.82
C LYS A 437 17.49 -0.17 29.53
N MET A 438 16.96 0.29 28.40
CA MET A 438 17.11 -0.41 27.12
C MET A 438 18.55 -0.29 26.58
N ALA A 439 18.95 -1.30 25.79
CA ALA A 439 20.27 -1.31 25.17
C ALA A 439 20.39 -0.43 23.92
N ASP A 440 19.25 0.04 23.37
CA ASP A 440 19.23 0.85 22.14
C ASP A 440 19.55 2.32 22.47
N PRO A 441 20.65 2.87 21.91
CA PRO A 441 21.07 4.25 22.20
C PRO A 441 20.04 5.31 21.79
N ASP A 442 19.33 5.12 20.67
CA ASP A 442 18.34 6.07 20.18
C ASP A 442 17.14 6.15 21.13
N ILE A 443 16.71 5.00 21.68
CA ILE A 443 15.61 4.93 22.64
C ILE A 443 16.01 5.63 23.96
N VAL A 444 17.20 5.38 24.45
CA VAL A 444 17.72 6.04 25.67
C VAL A 444 17.81 7.54 25.47
N THR A 445 18.34 7.99 24.33
CA THR A 445 18.46 9.42 23.99
C THR A 445 17.09 10.09 23.94
N LEU A 446 16.11 9.50 23.26
CA LEU A 446 14.74 10.03 23.20
C LEU A 446 14.06 10.03 24.58
N SER A 447 14.30 8.99 25.39
CA SER A 447 13.76 8.91 26.75
C SER A 447 14.32 10.02 27.66
N LEU A 448 15.62 10.32 27.54
CA LEU A 448 16.26 11.45 28.23
C LEU A 448 15.70 12.80 27.77
N GLU A 449 15.42 12.95 26.47
CA GLU A 449 14.80 14.17 25.93
C GLU A 449 13.40 14.40 26.50
N VAL A 450 12.55 13.37 26.47
CA VAL A 450 11.19 13.44 27.03
C VAL A 450 11.25 13.70 28.53
N LEU A 451 12.12 12.98 29.26
CA LEU A 451 12.30 13.19 30.70
C LEU A 451 12.72 14.62 31.02
N HIS A 452 13.70 15.16 30.28
CA HIS A 452 14.14 16.54 30.46
C HIS A 452 12.98 17.54 30.26
N LEU A 453 12.18 17.36 29.20
CA LEU A 453 11.02 18.25 28.97
C LEU A 453 10.02 18.18 30.12
N LEU A 454 9.75 17.00 30.66
CA LEU A 454 8.82 16.83 31.78
C LEU A 454 9.35 17.51 33.05
N ILE A 455 10.60 17.26 33.44
CA ILE A 455 11.22 17.79 34.66
C ILE A 455 11.39 19.31 34.58
N ALA A 456 11.84 19.83 33.43
CA ALA A 456 12.06 21.26 33.23
C ALA A 456 10.75 22.09 33.31
N ASN A 457 9.60 21.47 33.01
CA ASN A 457 8.30 22.13 33.03
C ASN A 457 7.51 21.92 34.32
N SER A 458 7.93 21.00 35.21
CA SER A 458 7.18 20.72 36.45
C SER A 458 8.07 20.14 37.55
N PRO A 459 8.30 20.86 38.66
CA PRO A 459 9.03 20.33 39.81
C PRO A 459 8.43 19.05 40.40
N GLN A 460 7.08 18.92 40.34
CA GLN A 460 6.38 17.72 40.80
C GLN A 460 6.78 16.45 40.02
N VAL A 461 7.22 16.60 38.77
CA VAL A 461 7.74 15.50 37.98
C VAL A 461 9.10 15.05 38.48
N ALA A 462 9.97 15.98 38.86
CA ALA A 462 11.27 15.66 39.45
C ALA A 462 11.10 14.86 40.78
N GLU A 463 10.24 15.30 41.67
CA GLU A 463 9.95 14.58 42.91
C GLU A 463 9.41 13.16 42.65
N GLU A 464 8.51 13.00 41.71
CA GLU A 464 7.96 11.67 41.36
C GLU A 464 9.02 10.78 40.73
N PHE A 465 9.89 11.32 39.86
CA PHE A 465 10.99 10.57 39.26
C PHE A 465 11.99 10.07 40.31
N ILE A 466 12.30 10.89 41.35
CA ILE A 466 13.11 10.47 42.50
C ILE A 466 12.43 9.31 43.25
N ARG A 467 11.10 9.38 43.50
CA ARG A 467 10.34 8.32 44.17
C ARG A 467 10.31 7.00 43.39
N LEU A 468 10.46 7.06 42.10
CA LEU A 468 10.52 5.91 41.19
C LEU A 468 11.96 5.34 41.05
N ASP A 469 12.87 5.70 41.92
CA ASP A 469 14.31 5.31 41.84
C ASP A 469 14.93 5.69 40.48
N GLY A 470 14.57 6.84 39.93
CA GLY A 470 15.06 7.31 38.63
C GLY A 470 16.47 7.84 38.68
N VAL A 471 16.95 8.38 39.86
CA VAL A 471 18.29 8.94 40.01
C VAL A 471 19.38 7.93 39.69
N PRO A 472 19.37 6.68 40.27
CA PRO A 472 20.38 5.67 39.96
C PRO A 472 20.43 5.28 38.49
N LEU A 473 19.32 5.43 37.74
CA LEU A 473 19.30 5.16 36.29
C LEU A 473 20.09 6.21 35.52
N LEU A 474 19.96 7.50 35.88
CA LEU A 474 20.72 8.58 35.27
C LEU A 474 22.19 8.50 35.64
N GLU A 475 22.50 8.17 36.89
CA GLU A 475 23.88 7.93 37.33
C GLU A 475 24.55 6.79 36.53
N ALA A 476 23.82 5.69 36.28
CA ALA A 476 24.34 4.61 35.47
C ALA A 476 24.60 5.04 34.01
N ILE A 477 23.75 5.91 33.44
CA ILE A 477 23.91 6.43 32.08
C ILE A 477 25.12 7.38 31.99
N GLN A 478 25.50 8.08 33.06
CA GLN A 478 26.72 8.91 33.08
C GLN A 478 28.00 8.11 32.80
N TYR A 479 28.02 6.80 33.06
CA TYR A 479 29.15 5.90 32.75
C TYR A 479 29.02 5.22 31.38
N ASN A 480 28.01 5.57 30.58
CA ASN A 480 27.80 5.01 29.23
C ASN A 480 28.86 5.57 28.25
N ASN A 481 29.12 4.81 27.17
CA ASN A 481 30.10 5.22 26.15
C ASN A 481 29.56 6.33 25.22
N GLU A 482 28.25 6.54 25.15
CA GLU A 482 27.59 7.55 24.33
C GLU A 482 27.69 8.96 24.95
N GLU A 483 28.51 9.83 24.38
CA GLU A 483 28.79 11.17 24.90
C GLU A 483 27.53 12.03 25.08
N GLU A 484 26.62 11.99 24.14
CA GLU A 484 25.35 12.75 24.17
C GLU A 484 24.48 12.32 25.35
N GLN A 485 24.35 11.03 25.60
CA GLN A 485 23.55 10.48 26.70
C GLN A 485 24.17 10.87 28.06
N ARG A 486 25.48 10.76 28.18
CA ARG A 486 26.22 11.18 29.41
C ARG A 486 25.96 12.65 29.73
N LEU A 487 26.14 13.53 28.74
CA LEU A 487 25.94 14.96 28.93
C LEU A 487 24.51 15.30 29.32
N ARG A 488 23.52 14.66 28.72
CA ARG A 488 22.10 14.85 29.05
C ARG A 488 21.77 14.34 30.45
N ALA A 489 22.23 13.15 30.80
CA ALA A 489 22.00 12.57 32.13
C ALA A 489 22.63 13.44 33.22
N SER A 490 23.91 13.85 33.05
CA SER A 490 24.60 14.76 33.96
C SER A 490 23.85 16.09 34.11
N TYR A 491 23.43 16.69 33.00
CA TYR A 491 22.67 17.95 33.04
C TYR A 491 21.36 17.84 33.84
N ILE A 492 20.60 16.75 33.65
CA ILE A 492 19.35 16.52 34.40
C ILE A 492 19.63 16.34 35.90
N LEU A 493 20.67 15.56 36.25
CA LEU A 493 21.06 15.33 37.65
C LEU A 493 21.52 16.63 38.32
N ASP A 494 22.46 17.34 37.74
CA ASP A 494 23.10 18.51 38.34
C ASP A 494 22.14 19.69 38.47
N TYR A 495 21.29 19.89 37.45
CA TYR A 495 20.47 21.09 37.39
C TYR A 495 19.07 20.94 38.02
N TYR A 496 18.49 19.74 38.01
CA TYR A 496 17.14 19.55 38.48
C TYR A 496 16.96 18.61 39.67
N LEU A 497 17.92 17.69 39.89
CA LEU A 497 17.74 16.63 40.89
C LEU A 497 18.70 16.75 42.07
N HIS A 498 19.94 17.30 41.93
CA HIS A 498 20.87 17.53 43.01
C HIS A 498 20.73 18.93 43.64
N ALA A 499 19.88 19.80 43.08
CA ALA A 499 19.61 21.14 43.64
C ALA A 499 18.62 21.12 44.81
N HIS A 500 18.17 19.97 45.23
CA HIS A 500 17.32 19.69 46.38
C HIS A 500 18.02 18.67 47.30
#